data_b01c87e43068bafcda1a3fe225ccd31f
#
_entry.id   b01c87e43068bafcda1a3fe225ccd31f
#
_cell.length_a   1.000
_cell.length_b   1.000
_cell.length_c   1.000
_cell.angle_alpha   90.00
_cell.angle_beta   90.00
_cell.angle_gamma   90.00
#
_symmetry.space_group_name_H-M   'P 1'
#
loop_
_entity.id
_entity.type
_entity.pdbx_description
1 polymer ?
#
loop_
_entity_poly.entity_id
_entity_poly.type
_entity_poly.pdbx_seq_one_letter_code
_entity_poly.pdbx_strand_id
1 'polypeptide(L)'
;MTFKRALLAATILAAPVAASAQPVTGLYIGVGAGGNWVNNPSKIDLSGGATPGNFGLAPGVTISNAGKANFNFGWAGVASIGWGFGNGFRAEIEGNYRENEVDSIRGFNLAPIGRTGGFQRTYGVMANILYDFDFANFGLGQSIFQPYVGVGAGYAWTQWHNVRGQSFAPGRGGSVFYADDDNGQFAYQAIVGVGTPLTWLGVTGLTLTAEYRFFGTLQPDLFTTIRNPVNNAIGAAGKVSPDNYNHSVMLGLRYALFQPPPPPPPVATPVAPAPAPARTYLVFFDWDRADLTARAREIIAEAAQNASRVQSTRIEVAGHADRSGSAAYNQRLSQRRADAVAAELVNRGISRSDISVSAYGESRPLVPTADGVREPQNRRVEIVLR
;
A
#
# COMPACT_ATOMS: atom_id res chain seq x y z
N MET A 1 37.16 -3.99 -2.93
CA MET A 1 36.48 -4.80 -1.87
C MET A 1 35.09 -5.12 -2.34
N THR A 2 34.75 -6.37 -2.43
CA THR A 2 33.82 -7.01 -3.32
C THR A 2 32.34 -6.86 -2.93
N PHE A 3 31.51 -6.59 -3.93
CA PHE A 3 30.04 -6.53 -3.98
C PHE A 3 29.27 -7.75 -3.37
N LYS A 4 29.96 -8.77 -2.89
CA LYS A 4 29.37 -10.01 -2.39
C LYS A 4 28.86 -9.97 -0.94
N ARG A 5 29.11 -8.90 -0.19
CA ARG A 5 28.65 -8.78 1.22
C ARG A 5 27.35 -7.98 1.40
N ALA A 6 26.87 -7.33 0.35
CA ALA A 6 25.60 -6.60 0.38
C ALA A 6 24.36 -7.47 0.12
N LEU A 7 24.56 -8.70 -0.39
CA LEU A 7 23.43 -9.60 -0.73
C LEU A 7 22.94 -10.46 0.45
N LEU A 8 23.66 -10.51 1.56
CA LEU A 8 23.27 -11.33 2.73
C LEU A 8 22.29 -10.63 3.69
N ALA A 9 22.07 -9.32 3.53
CA ALA A 9 21.11 -8.57 4.35
C ALA A 9 19.67 -8.61 3.79
N ALA A 10 19.49 -9.10 2.56
CA ALA A 10 18.17 -9.11 1.89
C ALA A 10 17.36 -10.40 2.12
N THR A 11 17.96 -11.43 2.73
CA THR A 11 17.32 -12.75 2.88
C THR A 11 16.64 -12.99 4.23
N ILE A 12 16.67 -12.05 5.17
CA ILE A 12 16.02 -12.19 6.48
C ILE A 12 14.55 -11.65 6.48
N LEU A 13 14.08 -11.08 5.37
CA LEU A 13 12.74 -10.45 5.26
C LEU A 13 11.63 -11.38 4.73
N ALA A 14 11.87 -12.68 4.67
CA ALA A 14 10.85 -13.65 4.24
C ALA A 14 10.26 -14.42 5.43
N ALA A 15 9.67 -13.73 6.39
CA ALA A 15 8.74 -14.35 7.33
C ALA A 15 7.30 -13.97 6.92
N PRO A 16 6.37 -14.93 6.78
CA PRO A 16 5.00 -14.64 6.43
C PRO A 16 4.27 -14.08 7.66
N VAL A 17 4.31 -12.79 7.83
CA VAL A 17 3.39 -12.10 8.74
C VAL A 17 2.45 -11.29 7.87
N ALA A 18 1.19 -11.68 7.87
CA ALA A 18 0.11 -10.98 7.19
C ALA A 18 -0.20 -9.63 7.89
N ALA A 19 0.78 -8.73 7.88
CA ALA A 19 0.57 -7.33 8.26
C ALA A 19 0.51 -6.53 6.96
N SER A 20 -0.69 -6.25 6.48
CA SER A 20 -0.86 -5.29 5.41
C SER A 20 -0.48 -3.90 5.91
N ALA A 21 0.36 -3.20 5.14
CA ALA A 21 0.63 -1.81 5.38
C ALA A 21 -0.64 -1.02 5.06
N GLN A 22 -1.32 -0.56 6.10
CA GLN A 22 -2.51 0.31 5.94
C GLN A 22 -2.12 1.78 6.04
N PRO A 23 -2.86 2.68 5.37
CA PRO A 23 -2.66 4.11 5.51
C PRO A 23 -2.71 4.56 6.97
N VAL A 24 -1.82 5.47 7.33
CA VAL A 24 -1.75 6.00 8.70
C VAL A 24 -3.03 6.73 9.04
N THR A 25 -3.55 6.46 10.23
CA THR A 25 -4.76 7.13 10.77
C THR A 25 -4.44 7.75 12.12
N GLY A 26 -4.84 9.01 12.31
CA GLY A 26 -4.65 9.73 13.56
C GLY A 26 -3.26 10.30 13.76
N LEU A 27 -2.96 10.68 14.99
CA LEU A 27 -1.71 11.34 15.37
C LEU A 27 -0.53 10.37 15.29
N TYR A 28 0.57 10.84 14.70
CA TYR A 28 1.84 10.11 14.69
C TYR A 28 3.02 11.05 14.92
N ILE A 29 4.14 10.46 15.31
CA ILE A 29 5.44 11.12 15.38
C ILE A 29 6.43 10.38 14.48
N GLY A 30 7.40 11.11 13.96
CA GLY A 30 8.43 10.57 13.09
C GLY A 30 9.81 11.13 13.46
N VAL A 31 10.83 10.31 13.29
CA VAL A 31 12.23 10.72 13.38
C VAL A 31 13.01 10.03 12.25
N GLY A 32 14.00 10.71 11.70
CA GLY A 32 14.83 10.14 10.66
C GLY A 32 16.20 10.78 10.64
N ALA A 33 17.19 10.02 10.18
CA ALA A 33 18.54 10.50 9.95
C ALA A 33 19.16 9.80 8.75
N GLY A 34 20.14 10.45 8.12
CA GLY A 34 20.79 9.90 6.95
C GLY A 34 21.87 10.76 6.35
N GLY A 35 22.31 10.39 5.18
CA GLY A 35 23.32 11.11 4.43
C GLY A 35 22.73 12.26 3.62
N ASN A 36 23.48 13.34 3.50
CA ASN A 36 23.11 14.54 2.77
C ASN A 36 24.20 14.94 1.77
N TRP A 37 23.78 15.35 0.59
CA TRP A 37 24.64 15.94 -0.45
C TRP A 37 24.09 17.29 -0.84
N VAL A 38 24.94 18.28 -0.85
CA VAL A 38 24.67 19.57 -1.50
C VAL A 38 24.92 19.43 -3.00
N ASN A 39 24.11 20.05 -3.84
CA ASN A 39 24.38 20.08 -5.28
C ASN A 39 25.71 20.76 -5.57
N ASN A 40 26.66 20.00 -6.10
CA ASN A 40 28.05 20.47 -6.33
C ASN A 40 28.30 20.69 -7.84
N PRO A 41 28.94 21.80 -8.22
CA PRO A 41 29.28 22.95 -7.38
C PRO A 41 28.05 23.83 -7.09
N SER A 42 27.88 24.24 -5.83
CA SER A 42 26.97 25.33 -5.49
C SER A 42 27.48 26.63 -6.11
N LYS A 43 26.64 27.27 -6.89
CA LYS A 43 26.96 28.56 -7.51
C LYS A 43 26.79 29.67 -6.47
N ILE A 44 27.63 30.66 -6.54
CA ILE A 44 27.65 31.75 -5.59
C ILE A 44 27.56 33.05 -6.35
N ASP A 45 26.54 33.84 -6.08
CA ASP A 45 26.39 35.19 -6.58
C ASP A 45 27.07 36.15 -5.60
N LEU A 46 27.66 37.21 -6.10
CA LEU A 46 28.33 38.22 -5.34
C LEU A 46 27.61 39.55 -5.50
N SER A 47 27.21 40.17 -4.39
CA SER A 47 26.50 41.44 -4.40
C SER A 47 27.26 42.52 -3.65
N GLY A 48 27.30 43.73 -4.20
CA GLY A 48 27.80 44.91 -3.55
C GLY A 48 26.85 45.36 -2.43
N GLY A 49 27.35 45.47 -1.21
CA GLY A 49 26.60 46.02 -0.06
C GLY A 49 26.67 47.54 0.04
N ALA A 50 25.93 48.15 0.98
CA ALA A 50 25.89 49.58 1.21
C ALA A 50 27.09 50.14 2.01
N THR A 51 28.06 49.30 2.38
CA THR A 51 29.21 49.67 3.23
C THR A 51 30.52 49.84 2.43
N PRO A 52 31.46 50.68 2.87
CA PRO A 52 32.77 50.79 2.23
C PRO A 52 33.47 49.43 2.16
N GLY A 53 33.96 49.06 0.98
CA GLY A 53 34.67 47.80 0.77
C GLY A 53 33.88 46.72 -0.01
N ASN A 54 32.82 47.05 -0.65
CA ASN A 54 31.85 46.21 -1.43
C ASN A 54 32.46 45.32 -2.52
N PHE A 55 33.50 44.54 -2.25
CA PHE A 55 34.25 43.77 -3.28
C PHE A 55 34.62 44.62 -4.51
N GLY A 56 34.66 45.96 -4.38
CA GLY A 56 34.81 46.90 -5.47
C GLY A 56 33.59 47.10 -6.35
N LEU A 57 32.43 46.59 -5.95
CA LEU A 57 31.16 46.73 -6.66
C LEU A 57 30.36 47.93 -6.14
N ALA A 58 29.63 48.59 -7.02
CA ALA A 58 28.68 49.62 -6.60
C ALA A 58 27.48 48.95 -5.86
N PRO A 59 26.83 49.70 -4.92
CA PRO A 59 25.64 49.22 -4.25
C PRO A 59 24.57 48.77 -5.25
N GLY A 60 23.96 47.58 -5.02
CA GLY A 60 22.94 46.99 -5.89
C GLY A 60 23.45 46.28 -7.13
N VAL A 61 24.75 46.25 -7.40
CA VAL A 61 25.33 45.44 -8.48
C VAL A 61 25.52 44.01 -8.00
N THR A 62 25.00 43.03 -8.75
CA THR A 62 25.18 41.59 -8.51
C THR A 62 25.95 40.98 -9.66
N ILE A 63 26.98 40.19 -9.37
CA ILE A 63 27.69 39.35 -10.32
C ILE A 63 27.23 37.92 -10.12
N SER A 64 26.43 37.40 -11.04
CA SER A 64 25.95 36.03 -10.98
C SER A 64 27.07 35.03 -11.27
N ASN A 65 27.07 33.91 -10.55
CA ASN A 65 28.09 32.86 -10.64
C ASN A 65 29.53 33.37 -10.41
N ALA A 66 29.72 34.36 -9.58
CA ALA A 66 31.05 34.95 -9.27
C ALA A 66 32.00 33.92 -8.61
N GLY A 67 31.44 32.96 -7.89
CA GLY A 67 32.15 31.88 -7.24
C GLY A 67 31.42 30.54 -7.29
N LYS A 68 32.12 29.53 -6.81
CA LYS A 68 31.59 28.16 -6.65
C LYS A 68 32.13 27.55 -5.37
N ALA A 69 31.27 26.89 -4.61
CA ALA A 69 31.66 26.06 -3.47
C ALA A 69 31.34 24.61 -3.73
N ASN A 70 32.22 23.71 -3.37
CA ASN A 70 31.95 22.28 -3.28
C ASN A 70 31.88 21.87 -1.81
N PHE A 71 31.04 20.89 -1.55
CA PHE A 71 30.81 20.40 -0.21
C PHE A 71 31.06 18.88 -0.17
N ASN A 72 31.60 18.44 0.94
CA ASN A 72 31.73 17.02 1.26
C ASN A 72 30.35 16.42 1.57
N PHE A 73 30.28 15.09 1.52
CA PHE A 73 29.16 14.35 2.06
C PHE A 73 28.93 14.71 3.53
N GLY A 74 27.67 14.98 3.85
CA GLY A 74 27.25 15.36 5.18
C GLY A 74 26.14 14.49 5.72
N TRP A 75 25.46 14.96 6.74
CA TRP A 75 24.34 14.27 7.35
C TRP A 75 23.11 15.17 7.45
N ALA A 76 21.94 14.52 7.58
CA ALA A 76 20.68 15.19 7.82
C ALA A 76 19.88 14.45 8.89
N GLY A 77 19.10 15.21 9.65
CA GLY A 77 18.17 14.69 10.63
C GLY A 77 16.83 15.41 10.55
N VAL A 78 15.74 14.68 10.83
CA VAL A 78 14.39 15.22 10.85
C VAL A 78 13.63 14.68 12.05
N ALA A 79 12.70 15.49 12.56
CA ALA A 79 11.69 15.08 13.54
C ALA A 79 10.36 15.69 13.14
N SER A 80 9.30 14.90 13.16
CA SER A 80 7.99 15.35 12.73
C SER A 80 6.87 14.91 13.68
N ILE A 81 5.79 15.69 13.65
CA ILE A 81 4.50 15.34 14.23
C ILE A 81 3.45 15.55 13.14
N GLY A 82 2.59 14.57 12.96
CA GLY A 82 1.63 14.61 11.86
C GLY A 82 0.31 13.90 12.16
N TRP A 83 -0.61 14.07 11.26
CA TRP A 83 -1.92 13.46 11.28
C TRP A 83 -2.21 12.72 9.99
N GLY A 84 -2.57 11.45 10.09
CA GLY A 84 -3.04 10.62 8.99
C GLY A 84 -4.57 10.63 8.92
N PHE A 85 -5.09 10.87 7.72
CA PHE A 85 -6.54 10.97 7.51
C PHE A 85 -7.21 9.62 7.21
N GLY A 86 -6.43 8.53 7.14
CA GLY A 86 -6.94 7.18 6.87
C GLY A 86 -7.30 6.90 5.40
N ASN A 87 -7.23 7.90 4.54
CA ASN A 87 -7.50 7.82 3.09
C ASN A 87 -6.23 7.87 2.23
N GLY A 88 -5.07 7.66 2.85
CA GLY A 88 -3.75 7.78 2.24
C GLY A 88 -3.10 9.14 2.43
N PHE A 89 -3.84 10.21 2.65
CA PHE A 89 -3.27 11.53 2.91
C PHE A 89 -2.76 11.66 4.34
N ARG A 90 -1.65 12.37 4.50
CA ARG A 90 -1.07 12.78 5.78
C ARG A 90 -0.63 14.24 5.70
N ALA A 91 -0.74 14.96 6.80
CA ALA A 91 -0.16 16.28 6.99
C ALA A 91 0.78 16.24 8.19
N GLU A 92 1.93 16.90 8.10
CA GLU A 92 2.90 16.95 9.20
C GLU A 92 3.63 18.28 9.28
N ILE A 93 4.04 18.60 10.49
CA ILE A 93 5.04 19.65 10.76
C ILE A 93 6.34 18.93 11.08
N GLU A 94 7.40 19.40 10.45
CA GLU A 94 8.72 18.79 10.52
C GLU A 94 9.77 19.84 10.88
N GLY A 95 10.58 19.55 11.90
CA GLY A 95 11.86 20.19 12.12
C GLY A 95 12.96 19.42 11.38
N ASN A 96 13.86 20.12 10.72
CA ASN A 96 14.95 19.49 9.98
C ASN A 96 16.29 20.20 10.24
N TYR A 97 17.37 19.42 10.10
CA TYR A 97 18.74 19.88 10.22
C TYR A 97 19.62 19.16 9.19
N ARG A 98 20.54 19.91 8.57
CA ARG A 98 21.55 19.40 7.62
C ARG A 98 22.87 20.05 7.86
N GLU A 99 23.96 19.30 7.70
CA GLU A 99 25.32 19.83 7.83
C GLU A 99 26.23 19.17 6.80
N ASN A 100 26.97 20.02 6.07
CA ASN A 100 28.00 19.60 5.10
C ASN A 100 29.26 20.44 5.31
N GLU A 101 30.41 19.79 5.30
CA GLU A 101 31.71 20.45 5.34
C GLU A 101 32.04 21.05 3.97
N VAL A 102 32.66 22.25 3.98
CA VAL A 102 33.13 22.90 2.76
C VAL A 102 34.44 22.22 2.29
N ASP A 103 34.41 21.62 1.11
CA ASP A 103 35.57 21.00 0.47
C ASP A 103 36.46 22.04 -0.24
N SER A 104 35.86 22.84 -1.11
CA SER A 104 36.62 23.83 -1.86
C SER A 104 35.76 25.04 -2.25
N ILE A 105 36.44 26.21 -2.32
CA ILE A 105 35.84 27.45 -2.82
C ILE A 105 36.72 27.96 -3.97
N ARG A 106 36.11 28.41 -5.06
CA ARG A 106 36.79 28.89 -6.27
C ARG A 106 36.05 30.10 -6.85
N GLY A 107 36.80 30.96 -7.55
CA GLY A 107 36.24 32.13 -8.22
C GLY A 107 36.54 33.44 -7.49
N PHE A 108 35.65 34.41 -7.58
CA PHE A 108 35.76 35.76 -7.02
C PHE A 108 36.96 36.56 -7.52
N ASN A 109 37.52 36.23 -8.70
CA ASN A 109 38.77 36.81 -9.20
C ASN A 109 39.97 36.70 -8.25
N LEU A 110 39.91 35.72 -7.33
CA LEU A 110 40.99 35.43 -6.40
C LEU A 110 41.95 34.41 -7.00
N ALA A 111 43.21 34.47 -6.59
CA ALA A 111 44.17 33.41 -6.85
C ALA A 111 43.62 32.08 -6.30
N PRO A 112 44.09 30.90 -6.82
CA PRO A 112 43.60 29.60 -6.36
C PRO A 112 43.59 29.50 -4.83
N ILE A 113 42.46 29.13 -4.25
CA ILE A 113 42.25 28.97 -2.81
C ILE A 113 42.77 27.58 -2.44
N GLY A 114 43.83 27.50 -1.62
CA GLY A 114 44.51 26.25 -1.32
C GLY A 114 44.08 25.58 -0.02
N ARG A 115 43.54 26.30 0.93
CA ARG A 115 43.02 25.76 2.19
C ARG A 115 41.63 26.29 2.40
N THR A 116 40.68 25.36 2.49
CA THR A 116 39.27 25.63 2.76
C THR A 116 38.85 24.90 4.05
N GLY A 117 37.80 25.36 4.67
CA GLY A 117 37.18 24.73 5.83
C GLY A 117 35.94 25.48 6.27
N GLY A 118 35.23 24.94 7.21
CA GLY A 118 33.95 25.42 7.70
C GLY A 118 32.80 24.50 7.27
N PHE A 119 31.62 24.85 7.68
CA PHE A 119 30.41 24.05 7.46
C PHE A 119 29.28 24.91 6.90
N GLN A 120 28.51 24.32 5.99
CA GLN A 120 27.18 24.82 5.68
C GLN A 120 26.17 24.00 6.52
N ARG A 121 25.42 24.74 7.33
CA ARG A 121 24.31 24.21 8.14
C ARG A 121 23.01 24.74 7.60
N THR A 122 22.00 23.90 7.53
CA THR A 122 20.66 24.35 7.18
C THR A 122 19.70 23.71 8.17
N TYR A 123 18.90 24.52 8.84
CA TYR A 123 17.87 24.07 9.79
C TYR A 123 16.60 24.87 9.59
N GLY A 124 15.45 24.21 9.80
CA GLY A 124 14.17 24.86 9.51
C GLY A 124 12.96 24.07 9.96
N VAL A 125 11.80 24.66 9.68
CA VAL A 125 10.51 24.07 9.95
C VAL A 125 9.73 24.00 8.63
N MET A 126 9.16 22.82 8.35
CA MET A 126 8.41 22.55 7.14
C MET A 126 6.99 22.07 7.48
N ALA A 127 6.03 22.45 6.66
CA ALA A 127 4.71 21.82 6.61
C ALA A 127 4.66 20.92 5.37
N ASN A 128 4.38 19.65 5.59
CA ASN A 128 4.38 18.63 4.53
C ASN A 128 2.97 18.06 4.33
N ILE A 129 2.64 17.75 3.09
CA ILE A 129 1.52 16.91 2.70
C ILE A 129 2.10 15.67 2.01
N LEU A 130 1.69 14.50 2.47
CA LEU A 130 2.16 13.23 1.94
C LEU A 130 0.95 12.36 1.52
N TYR A 131 1.21 11.45 0.60
CA TYR A 131 0.24 10.46 0.16
C TYR A 131 0.86 9.06 0.19
N ASP A 132 0.27 8.18 0.99
CA ASP A 132 0.62 6.78 1.12
C ASP A 132 -0.18 5.97 0.08
N PHE A 133 0.51 5.24 -0.79
CA PHE A 133 -0.13 4.37 -1.79
C PHE A 133 -0.53 3.04 -1.15
N ASP A 134 -1.81 2.72 -1.21
CA ASP A 134 -2.31 1.41 -0.81
C ASP A 134 -2.46 0.52 -2.06
N PHE A 135 -1.64 -0.51 -2.17
CA PHE A 135 -1.67 -1.44 -3.30
C PHE A 135 -2.97 -2.25 -3.39
N ALA A 136 -3.68 -2.45 -2.27
CA ALA A 136 -4.98 -3.11 -2.28
C ALA A 136 -6.01 -2.35 -3.14
N ASN A 137 -5.97 -1.01 -3.11
CA ASN A 137 -6.84 -0.16 -3.92
C ASN A 137 -6.57 -0.25 -5.43
N PHE A 138 -5.40 -0.77 -5.82
CA PHE A 138 -5.02 -0.98 -7.22
C PHE A 138 -5.15 -2.45 -7.66
N GLY A 139 -5.73 -3.33 -6.84
CA GLY A 139 -5.90 -4.74 -7.16
C GLY A 139 -4.60 -5.57 -7.13
N LEU A 140 -3.51 -5.03 -6.58
CA LEU A 140 -2.19 -5.68 -6.53
C LEU A 140 -1.96 -6.51 -5.26
N GLY A 141 -3.02 -6.72 -4.46
CA GLY A 141 -2.95 -7.46 -3.20
C GLY A 141 -2.34 -6.67 -2.05
N GLN A 142 -2.17 -7.34 -0.91
CA GLN A 142 -1.58 -6.73 0.29
C GLN A 142 -0.05 -6.75 0.18
N SER A 143 0.59 -5.62 0.49
CA SER A 143 2.05 -5.48 0.52
C SER A 143 2.53 -5.10 1.92
N ILE A 144 3.69 -5.62 2.31
CA ILE A 144 4.41 -5.18 3.51
C ILE A 144 5.09 -3.82 3.31
N PHE A 145 5.26 -3.40 2.04
CA PHE A 145 5.85 -2.13 1.68
C PHE A 145 4.76 -1.14 1.28
N GLN A 146 4.80 0.03 1.87
CA GLN A 146 3.90 1.14 1.60
C GLN A 146 4.70 2.31 1.03
N PRO A 147 4.75 2.47 -0.31
CA PRO A 147 5.36 3.63 -0.91
C PRO A 147 4.53 4.88 -0.63
N TYR A 148 5.23 6.01 -0.58
CA TYR A 148 4.58 7.30 -0.42
C TYR A 148 5.38 8.41 -1.11
N VAL A 149 4.69 9.49 -1.40
CA VAL A 149 5.27 10.71 -1.91
C VAL A 149 4.80 11.89 -1.07
N GLY A 150 5.58 12.94 -1.05
CA GLY A 150 5.23 14.14 -0.32
C GLY A 150 5.84 15.39 -0.91
N VAL A 151 5.23 16.50 -0.59
CA VAL A 151 5.75 17.84 -0.87
C VAL A 151 5.62 18.69 0.37
N GLY A 152 6.53 19.63 0.54
CA GLY A 152 6.53 20.51 1.70
C GLY A 152 6.99 21.91 1.37
N ALA A 153 6.53 22.85 2.17
CA ALA A 153 6.95 24.24 2.16
C ALA A 153 7.18 24.72 3.59
N GLY A 154 8.07 25.67 3.74
CA GLY A 154 8.41 26.16 5.06
C GLY A 154 9.43 27.28 5.06
N TYR A 155 10.14 27.40 6.15
CA TYR A 155 11.16 28.40 6.33
C TYR A 155 12.40 27.77 6.94
N ALA A 156 13.58 28.07 6.37
CA ALA A 156 14.85 27.53 6.84
C ALA A 156 15.94 28.57 6.85
N TRP A 157 16.83 28.42 7.81
CA TRP A 157 18.04 29.24 7.95
C TRP A 157 19.23 28.48 7.40
N THR A 158 19.93 29.10 6.48
CA THR A 158 21.20 28.59 5.96
C THR A 158 22.31 29.37 6.60
N GLN A 159 23.20 28.69 7.30
CA GLN A 159 24.36 29.24 7.99
C GLN A 159 25.63 28.72 7.34
N TRP A 160 26.52 29.66 7.02
CA TRP A 160 27.92 29.33 6.76
C TRP A 160 28.71 29.56 8.07
N HIS A 161 29.08 28.46 8.72
CA HIS A 161 29.79 28.50 9.98
C HIS A 161 31.29 28.38 9.79
N ASN A 162 32.05 29.44 10.15
CA ASN A 162 33.50 29.50 10.00
C ASN A 162 33.99 29.11 8.60
N VAL A 163 33.24 29.45 7.57
CA VAL A 163 33.65 29.17 6.18
C VAL A 163 34.79 30.07 5.81
N ARG A 164 35.93 29.45 5.48
CA ARG A 164 37.17 30.17 5.13
C ARG A 164 37.87 29.53 3.97
N GLY A 165 38.50 30.37 3.15
CA GLY A 165 39.34 29.91 2.06
C GLY A 165 40.54 30.82 1.96
N GLN A 166 41.76 30.26 2.07
CA GLN A 166 43.01 31.03 1.98
C GLN A 166 43.54 30.95 0.55
N SER A 167 43.66 32.10 -0.06
CA SER A 167 44.31 32.27 -1.38
C SER A 167 45.77 32.61 -1.18
N PHE A 168 46.67 31.99 -1.95
CA PHE A 168 48.09 32.25 -1.98
C PHE A 168 48.46 32.87 -3.33
N ALA A 169 48.78 34.15 -3.36
CA ALA A 169 49.38 34.82 -4.50
C ALA A 169 50.88 34.90 -4.29
N PRO A 170 51.73 34.31 -5.15
CA PRO A 170 53.19 34.47 -5.06
C PRO A 170 53.57 35.96 -5.11
N GLY A 171 54.30 36.43 -4.12
CA GLY A 171 54.78 37.82 -4.04
C GLY A 171 53.77 38.88 -3.60
N ARG A 172 52.52 38.53 -3.33
CA ARG A 172 51.50 39.37 -2.70
C ARG A 172 50.95 38.58 -1.51
N GLY A 173 51.01 39.16 -0.31
CA GLY A 173 50.41 38.52 0.87
C GLY A 173 49.02 37.96 0.52
N GLY A 174 48.78 36.69 0.85
CA GLY A 174 47.53 36.00 0.50
C GLY A 174 46.30 36.73 1.04
N SER A 175 45.12 36.30 0.60
CA SER A 175 43.83 36.80 1.09
C SER A 175 43.04 35.65 1.72
N VAL A 176 42.30 35.93 2.76
CA VAL A 176 41.40 34.96 3.40
C VAL A 176 39.97 35.38 3.11
N PHE A 177 39.26 34.56 2.35
CA PHE A 177 37.82 34.60 2.25
C PHE A 177 37.24 34.09 3.57
N TYR A 178 36.34 34.83 4.20
CA TYR A 178 35.73 34.44 5.47
C TYR A 178 34.24 34.79 5.46
N ALA A 179 33.42 33.79 5.79
CA ALA A 179 31.99 33.94 6.01
C ALA A 179 31.57 33.18 7.28
N ASP A 180 30.89 33.88 8.16
CA ASP A 180 30.29 33.33 9.38
C ASP A 180 28.99 34.11 9.61
N ASP A 181 27.93 33.69 8.97
CA ASP A 181 26.66 34.40 8.94
C ASP A 181 25.52 33.40 8.64
N ASP A 182 24.32 33.78 8.97
CA ASP A 182 23.09 33.00 8.68
C ASP A 182 22.01 33.89 8.08
N ASN A 183 21.19 33.27 7.23
CA ASN A 183 20.07 33.95 6.61
C ASN A 183 18.89 32.98 6.42
N GLY A 184 17.71 33.44 6.81
CA GLY A 184 16.49 32.68 6.69
C GLY A 184 15.77 32.91 5.37
N GLN A 185 15.31 31.85 4.73
CA GLN A 185 14.65 31.90 3.43
C GLN A 185 13.46 30.95 3.37
N PHE A 186 12.55 31.20 2.42
CA PHE A 186 11.53 30.24 2.04
C PHE A 186 12.18 28.93 1.60
N ALA A 187 11.67 27.82 2.11
CA ALA A 187 12.16 26.48 1.83
C ALA A 187 11.05 25.62 1.22
N TYR A 188 11.45 24.66 0.39
CA TYR A 188 10.56 23.68 -0.22
C TYR A 188 11.25 22.32 -0.32
N GLN A 189 10.45 21.27 -0.30
CA GLN A 189 10.97 19.90 -0.43
C GLN A 189 10.03 18.97 -1.17
N ALA A 190 10.63 17.93 -1.74
CA ALA A 190 9.93 16.77 -2.28
C ALA A 190 10.46 15.52 -1.60
N ILE A 191 9.55 14.60 -1.28
CA ILE A 191 9.82 13.38 -0.52
C ILE A 191 9.31 12.20 -1.32
N VAL A 192 10.13 11.18 -1.45
CA VAL A 192 9.72 9.85 -1.95
C VAL A 192 10.23 8.84 -0.95
N GLY A 193 9.35 7.97 -0.48
CA GLY A 193 9.72 7.00 0.54
C GLY A 193 8.95 5.70 0.47
N VAL A 194 9.39 4.79 1.29
CA VAL A 194 8.71 3.52 1.54
C VAL A 194 8.71 3.24 3.04
N GLY A 195 7.55 2.83 3.55
CA GLY A 195 7.36 2.38 4.93
C GLY A 195 7.15 0.88 5.00
N THR A 196 7.63 0.24 6.07
CA THR A 196 7.32 -1.14 6.40
C THR A 196 6.96 -1.25 7.88
N PRO A 197 5.77 -1.79 8.23
CA PRO A 197 5.39 -1.98 9.62
C PRO A 197 6.30 -2.99 10.32
N LEU A 198 6.71 -2.67 11.54
CA LEU A 198 7.56 -3.54 12.36
C LEU A 198 6.73 -4.40 13.35
N THR A 199 5.59 -4.91 12.91
CA THR A 199 4.66 -5.70 13.74
C THR A 199 5.31 -6.98 14.29
N TRP A 200 6.30 -7.52 13.58
CA TRP A 200 7.08 -8.68 14.01
C TRP A 200 7.91 -8.44 15.28
N LEU A 201 8.18 -7.17 15.63
CA LEU A 201 8.80 -6.80 16.91
C LEU A 201 7.81 -6.77 18.07
N GLY A 202 6.53 -7.07 17.85
CA GLY A 202 5.48 -6.98 18.86
C GLY A 202 5.06 -5.53 19.19
N VAL A 203 5.56 -4.54 18.48
CA VAL A 203 5.20 -3.13 18.66
C VAL A 203 4.25 -2.73 17.54
N THR A 204 2.98 -2.58 17.88
CA THR A 204 1.97 -2.09 16.94
C THR A 204 2.16 -0.59 16.70
N GLY A 205 1.94 -0.13 15.46
CA GLY A 205 2.05 1.28 15.08
C GLY A 205 3.47 1.74 14.74
N LEU A 206 4.50 0.93 14.96
CA LEU A 206 5.85 1.27 14.59
C LEU A 206 6.11 0.89 13.11
N THR A 207 6.60 1.85 12.34
CA THR A 207 6.94 1.69 10.93
C THR A 207 8.39 2.14 10.71
N LEU A 208 9.19 1.30 10.06
CA LEU A 208 10.49 1.69 9.53
C LEU A 208 10.27 2.40 8.20
N THR A 209 10.95 3.53 7.97
CA THR A 209 10.88 4.29 6.74
C THR A 209 12.25 4.40 6.08
N ALA A 210 12.27 4.38 4.75
CA ALA A 210 13.42 4.74 3.95
C ALA A 210 12.97 5.81 2.95
N GLU A 211 13.70 6.93 2.89
CA GLU A 211 13.29 8.11 2.16
C GLU A 211 14.42 8.68 1.32
N TYR A 212 14.05 9.18 0.16
CA TYR A 212 14.83 10.15 -0.58
C TYR A 212 14.15 11.51 -0.49
N ARG A 213 14.91 12.54 -0.20
CA ARG A 213 14.42 13.92 -0.07
C ARG A 213 15.23 14.87 -0.94
N PHE A 214 14.55 15.63 -1.74
CA PHE A 214 15.07 16.86 -2.34
C PHE A 214 14.63 18.03 -1.48
N PHE A 215 15.57 18.88 -1.10
CA PHE A 215 15.30 20.07 -0.31
C PHE A 215 16.00 21.28 -0.92
N GLY A 216 15.31 22.39 -1.05
CA GLY A 216 15.83 23.63 -1.56
C GLY A 216 15.35 24.85 -0.78
N THR A 217 16.14 25.89 -0.76
CA THR A 217 15.75 27.22 -0.29
C THR A 217 15.88 28.25 -1.42
N LEU A 218 15.24 29.38 -1.27
CA LEU A 218 15.68 30.56 -2.01
C LEU A 218 17.10 30.92 -1.60
N GLN A 219 17.81 31.65 -2.46
CA GLN A 219 19.21 31.98 -2.20
C GLN A 219 19.35 32.84 -0.92
N PRO A 220 20.10 32.38 0.09
CA PRO A 220 20.39 33.18 1.27
C PRO A 220 21.44 34.26 0.96
N ASP A 221 21.32 35.41 1.57
CA ASP A 221 22.30 36.48 1.50
C ASP A 221 23.22 36.44 2.73
N LEU A 222 24.45 35.95 2.56
CA LEU A 222 25.39 35.77 3.64
C LEU A 222 26.48 36.83 3.59
N PHE A 223 26.74 37.51 4.72
CA PHE A 223 27.80 38.50 4.83
C PHE A 223 29.16 37.82 4.80
N THR A 224 30.05 38.39 3.98
CA THR A 224 31.34 37.79 3.70
C THR A 224 32.41 38.86 3.67
N THR A 225 33.61 38.51 4.13
CA THR A 225 34.76 39.41 4.16
C THR A 225 35.96 38.76 3.48
N ILE A 226 36.78 39.60 2.84
CA ILE A 226 38.14 39.23 2.42
C ILE A 226 39.10 39.90 3.39
N ARG A 227 39.94 39.12 4.05
CA ARG A 227 40.82 39.54 5.12
C ARG A 227 42.28 39.32 4.77
N ASN A 228 43.13 40.16 5.33
CA ASN A 228 44.57 39.95 5.29
C ASN A 228 44.97 38.81 6.23
N PRO A 229 45.72 37.79 5.79
CA PRO A 229 46.05 36.60 6.61
C PRO A 229 47.03 36.92 7.77
N VAL A 230 47.74 38.04 7.73
CA VAL A 230 48.75 38.36 8.73
C VAL A 230 48.16 39.16 9.90
N ASN A 231 47.38 40.20 9.61
CA ASN A 231 46.85 41.11 10.63
C ASN A 231 45.31 41.04 10.75
N ASN A 232 44.65 40.13 10.00
CA ASN A 232 43.20 39.95 9.97
C ASN A 232 42.40 41.20 9.59
N ALA A 233 43.05 42.22 9.02
CA ALA A 233 42.37 43.44 8.59
C ALA A 233 41.42 43.12 7.43
N ILE A 234 40.20 43.71 7.45
CA ILE A 234 39.20 43.55 6.41
C ILE A 234 39.62 44.42 5.22
N GLY A 235 39.92 43.78 4.09
CA GLY A 235 40.24 44.46 2.84
C GLY A 235 39.01 44.71 1.97
N ALA A 236 38.01 43.80 2.04
CA ALA A 236 36.75 43.94 1.34
C ALA A 236 35.63 43.21 2.09
N ALA A 237 34.39 43.68 1.93
CA ALA A 237 33.20 43.04 2.51
C ALA A 237 32.02 43.12 1.53
N GLY A 238 31.10 42.20 1.62
CA GLY A 238 29.90 42.15 0.80
C GLY A 238 29.03 40.98 1.15
N LYS A 239 28.11 40.67 0.27
CA LYS A 239 27.22 39.50 0.41
C LYS A 239 27.52 38.46 -0.65
N VAL A 240 27.42 37.21 -0.25
CA VAL A 240 27.45 36.06 -1.15
C VAL A 240 26.11 35.30 -1.02
N SER A 241 25.57 34.87 -2.14
CA SER A 241 24.30 34.20 -2.17
C SER A 241 24.48 32.81 -2.84
N PRO A 242 24.79 31.77 -2.03
CA PRO A 242 24.98 30.42 -2.56
C PRO A 242 23.66 29.75 -2.89
N ASP A 243 23.66 28.92 -3.94
CA ASP A 243 22.58 27.97 -4.16
C ASP A 243 22.54 26.96 -2.99
N ASN A 244 21.34 26.65 -2.50
CA ASN A 244 21.15 25.68 -1.43
C ASN A 244 20.16 24.58 -1.85
N TYR A 245 20.66 23.62 -2.65
CA TYR A 245 19.93 22.43 -3.06
C TYR A 245 20.57 21.19 -2.45
N ASN A 246 19.77 20.42 -1.76
CA ASN A 246 20.21 19.26 -1.00
C ASN A 246 19.46 18.01 -1.43
N HIS A 247 20.20 16.91 -1.45
CA HIS A 247 19.67 15.57 -1.68
C HIS A 247 20.00 14.71 -0.45
N SER A 248 19.01 14.07 0.14
CA SER A 248 19.23 13.25 1.32
C SER A 248 18.64 11.86 1.12
N VAL A 249 19.34 10.84 1.60
CA VAL A 249 18.81 9.49 1.76
C VAL A 249 18.80 9.18 3.25
N MET A 250 17.62 8.84 3.76
CA MET A 250 17.36 8.74 5.19
C MET A 250 16.69 7.44 5.56
N LEU A 251 17.01 6.94 6.73
CA LEU A 251 16.24 5.91 7.43
C LEU A 251 15.54 6.55 8.62
N GLY A 252 14.31 6.15 8.85
CA GLY A 252 13.51 6.74 9.91
C GLY A 252 12.59 5.73 10.59
N LEU A 253 12.01 6.17 11.69
CA LEU A 253 10.98 5.48 12.42
C LEU A 253 9.77 6.39 12.54
N ARG A 254 8.60 5.85 12.26
CA ARG A 254 7.31 6.52 12.44
C ARG A 254 6.48 5.71 13.42
N TYR A 255 5.92 6.35 14.43
CA TYR A 255 5.07 5.73 15.43
C TYR A 255 3.68 6.36 15.46
N ALA A 256 2.66 5.57 15.15
CA ALA A 256 1.26 5.97 15.26
C ALA A 256 0.82 5.92 16.73
N LEU A 257 0.48 7.08 17.30
CA LEU A 257 0.08 7.22 18.69
C LEU A 257 -1.36 6.75 18.96
N PHE A 258 -2.24 6.88 17.95
CA PHE A 258 -3.60 6.41 17.99
C PHE A 258 -3.79 5.39 16.88
N GLN A 259 -4.00 4.15 17.26
CA GLN A 259 -4.43 3.13 16.33
C GLN A 259 -5.93 2.94 16.52
N PRO A 260 -6.74 3.06 15.47
CA PRO A 260 -8.09 2.58 15.54
C PRO A 260 -8.04 1.09 15.91
N PRO A 261 -8.94 0.59 16.76
CA PRO A 261 -9.01 -0.84 17.00
C PRO A 261 -9.09 -1.55 15.64
N PRO A 262 -8.41 -2.70 15.48
CA PRO A 262 -8.52 -3.47 14.25
C PRO A 262 -10.00 -3.66 13.94
N PRO A 263 -10.42 -3.54 12.68
CA PRO A 263 -11.81 -3.79 12.33
C PRO A 263 -12.19 -5.15 12.89
N PRO A 264 -13.35 -5.28 13.54
CA PRO A 264 -13.76 -6.58 14.09
C PRO A 264 -13.64 -7.59 12.96
N PRO A 265 -13.11 -8.80 13.24
CA PRO A 265 -13.00 -9.83 12.22
C PRO A 265 -14.37 -9.91 11.54
N PRO A 266 -14.44 -10.06 10.20
CA PRO A 266 -15.71 -10.15 9.51
C PRO A 266 -16.55 -11.14 10.29
N VAL A 267 -17.67 -10.70 10.87
CA VAL A 267 -18.61 -11.59 11.53
C VAL A 267 -18.96 -12.55 10.44
N ALA A 268 -18.47 -13.81 10.57
CA ALA A 268 -18.83 -14.85 9.65
C ALA A 268 -20.35 -14.84 9.66
N THR A 269 -20.97 -14.31 8.61
CA THR A 269 -22.42 -14.44 8.43
C THR A 269 -22.69 -15.90 8.59
N PRO A 270 -23.59 -16.32 9.53
CA PRO A 270 -23.89 -17.72 9.70
C PRO A 270 -24.20 -18.23 8.29
N VAL A 271 -23.33 -19.07 7.76
CA VAL A 271 -23.59 -19.75 6.49
C VAL A 271 -24.83 -20.54 6.80
N ALA A 272 -25.98 -20.14 6.23
CA ALA A 272 -27.21 -20.92 6.34
C ALA A 272 -26.81 -22.35 6.01
N PRO A 273 -27.10 -23.34 6.90
CA PRO A 273 -26.69 -24.71 6.65
C PRO A 273 -27.13 -25.07 5.24
N ALA A 274 -26.16 -25.53 4.43
CA ALA A 274 -26.46 -25.94 3.06
C ALA A 274 -27.66 -26.89 3.10
N PRO A 275 -28.71 -26.70 2.28
CA PRO A 275 -29.86 -27.57 2.29
C PRO A 275 -29.35 -29.01 2.15
N ALA A 276 -29.78 -29.88 3.05
CA ALA A 276 -29.38 -31.29 3.03
C ALA A 276 -29.63 -31.85 1.63
N PRO A 277 -28.69 -32.61 1.03
CA PRO A 277 -28.84 -33.10 -0.33
C PRO A 277 -30.16 -33.89 -0.44
N ALA A 278 -31.00 -33.44 -1.36
CA ALA A 278 -32.28 -34.14 -1.62
C ALA A 278 -31.97 -35.57 -2.03
N ARG A 279 -32.50 -36.56 -1.27
CA ARG A 279 -32.34 -37.98 -1.59
C ARG A 279 -33.43 -38.35 -2.55
N THR A 280 -33.03 -38.81 -3.72
CA THR A 280 -33.94 -39.25 -4.78
C THR A 280 -33.90 -40.76 -4.89
N TYR A 281 -35.10 -41.40 -4.93
CA TYR A 281 -35.28 -42.83 -5.13
C TYR A 281 -36.04 -43.04 -6.41
N LEU A 282 -35.65 -44.06 -7.22
CA LEU A 282 -36.28 -44.38 -8.48
C LEU A 282 -36.96 -45.73 -8.36
N VAL A 283 -38.28 -45.75 -8.60
CA VAL A 283 -39.12 -46.96 -8.62
C VAL A 283 -39.51 -47.23 -10.06
N PHE A 284 -39.13 -48.39 -10.62
CA PHE A 284 -39.38 -48.76 -12.00
C PHE A 284 -40.61 -49.69 -12.11
N PHE A 285 -41.30 -49.62 -13.26
CA PHE A 285 -42.52 -50.35 -13.54
C PHE A 285 -42.43 -51.15 -14.85
N ASP A 286 -43.15 -52.29 -14.87
CA ASP A 286 -43.32 -53.05 -16.10
C ASP A 286 -44.16 -52.29 -17.13
N TRP A 287 -44.04 -52.72 -18.37
CA TRP A 287 -44.78 -52.12 -19.45
C TRP A 287 -46.29 -52.25 -19.19
N ASP A 288 -46.97 -51.12 -19.38
CA ASP A 288 -48.41 -50.95 -19.19
C ASP A 288 -48.93 -51.33 -17.80
N ARG A 289 -48.09 -51.41 -16.78
CA ARG A 289 -48.47 -51.74 -15.39
C ARG A 289 -48.20 -50.57 -14.44
N ALA A 290 -49.02 -50.59 -13.38
CA ALA A 290 -48.86 -49.71 -12.23
C ALA A 290 -48.71 -50.47 -10.89
N ASP A 291 -48.67 -51.83 -10.97
CA ASP A 291 -48.46 -52.67 -9.81
C ASP A 291 -47.05 -52.60 -9.29
N LEU A 292 -46.91 -52.58 -7.97
CA LEU A 292 -45.60 -52.53 -7.32
C LEU A 292 -44.96 -53.92 -7.28
N THR A 293 -43.79 -54.07 -7.86
CA THR A 293 -42.98 -55.30 -7.75
C THR A 293 -42.37 -55.40 -6.32
N ALA A 294 -41.88 -56.59 -5.96
CA ALA A 294 -41.18 -56.78 -4.68
C ALA A 294 -39.98 -55.75 -4.52
N ARG A 295 -39.23 -55.59 -5.59
CA ARG A 295 -38.10 -54.61 -5.59
C ARG A 295 -38.62 -53.21 -5.45
N ALA A 296 -39.73 -52.83 -6.08
CA ALA A 296 -40.35 -51.51 -5.90
C ALA A 296 -40.68 -51.23 -4.43
N ARG A 297 -41.30 -52.24 -3.77
CA ARG A 297 -41.65 -52.11 -2.32
C ARG A 297 -40.44 -51.97 -1.41
N GLU A 298 -39.30 -52.64 -1.72
CA GLU A 298 -38.05 -52.48 -0.98
C GLU A 298 -37.53 -51.05 -1.08
N ILE A 299 -37.47 -50.47 -2.30
CA ILE A 299 -37.03 -49.10 -2.53
C ILE A 299 -37.93 -48.08 -1.81
N ILE A 300 -39.25 -48.28 -1.86
CA ILE A 300 -40.21 -47.42 -1.15
C ILE A 300 -40.03 -47.53 0.36
N ALA A 301 -39.72 -48.75 0.89
CA ALA A 301 -39.45 -48.97 2.31
C ALA A 301 -38.19 -48.19 2.74
N GLU A 302 -37.15 -48.25 1.95
CA GLU A 302 -35.93 -47.51 2.20
C GLU A 302 -36.18 -46.00 2.18
N ALA A 303 -36.94 -45.49 1.20
CA ALA A 303 -37.34 -44.09 1.13
C ALA A 303 -38.09 -43.63 2.38
N ALA A 304 -39.09 -44.43 2.84
CA ALA A 304 -39.87 -44.15 4.02
C ALA A 304 -39.01 -44.12 5.31
N GLN A 305 -38.11 -45.09 5.48
CA GLN A 305 -37.19 -45.12 6.62
C GLN A 305 -36.25 -43.90 6.62
N ASN A 306 -35.71 -43.51 5.45
CA ASN A 306 -34.85 -42.37 5.33
C ASN A 306 -35.59 -41.04 5.50
N ALA A 307 -36.85 -40.94 5.09
CA ALA A 307 -37.67 -39.76 5.35
C ALA A 307 -37.79 -39.46 6.86
N SER A 308 -38.02 -40.51 7.68
CA SER A 308 -38.08 -40.37 9.13
C SER A 308 -36.71 -40.00 9.75
N ARG A 309 -35.61 -40.53 9.22
CA ARG A 309 -34.25 -40.23 9.73
C ARG A 309 -33.77 -38.84 9.44
N VAL A 310 -34.10 -38.27 8.29
CA VAL A 310 -33.67 -36.92 7.88
C VAL A 310 -34.70 -35.86 8.23
N GLN A 311 -35.76 -36.22 8.98
CA GLN A 311 -36.85 -35.32 9.36
C GLN A 311 -37.41 -34.54 8.17
N SER A 312 -37.56 -35.23 7.04
CA SER A 312 -38.10 -34.67 5.81
C SER A 312 -39.50 -34.14 6.07
N THR A 313 -39.76 -32.91 5.74
CA THR A 313 -41.05 -32.24 5.91
C THR A 313 -41.95 -32.38 4.70
N ARG A 314 -41.42 -32.86 3.57
CA ARG A 314 -42.14 -33.02 2.32
C ARG A 314 -41.54 -34.11 1.46
N ILE A 315 -42.38 -34.96 0.90
CA ILE A 315 -42.01 -36.02 -0.04
C ILE A 315 -42.70 -35.73 -1.37
N GLU A 316 -41.92 -35.54 -2.42
CA GLU A 316 -42.46 -35.38 -3.76
C GLU A 316 -42.41 -36.71 -4.49
N VAL A 317 -43.57 -37.12 -5.07
CA VAL A 317 -43.74 -38.36 -5.83
C VAL A 317 -44.12 -38.00 -7.25
N ALA A 318 -43.20 -38.22 -8.18
CA ALA A 318 -43.35 -37.81 -9.58
C ALA A 318 -43.43 -39.04 -10.51
N GLY A 319 -44.59 -39.24 -11.18
CA GLY A 319 -44.81 -40.36 -12.08
C GLY A 319 -44.47 -40.06 -13.53
N HIS A 320 -43.88 -41.04 -14.21
CA HIS A 320 -43.46 -40.95 -15.62
C HIS A 320 -43.88 -42.21 -16.41
N ALA A 321 -44.01 -42.07 -17.72
CA ALA A 321 -44.26 -43.13 -18.67
C ALA A 321 -43.27 -43.04 -19.85
N ASP A 322 -43.11 -44.15 -20.58
CA ASP A 322 -42.44 -44.14 -21.86
C ASP A 322 -43.37 -43.62 -22.98
N ARG A 323 -42.86 -43.46 -24.17
CA ARG A 323 -43.59 -42.94 -25.33
C ARG A 323 -44.31 -43.98 -26.13
N SER A 324 -44.57 -45.17 -25.58
CA SER A 324 -45.19 -46.29 -26.29
C SER A 324 -46.71 -46.22 -26.41
N GLY A 325 -47.38 -45.24 -25.80
CA GLY A 325 -48.83 -45.01 -25.85
C GLY A 325 -49.18 -43.58 -26.25
N SER A 326 -50.42 -43.19 -26.27
CA SER A 326 -50.82 -41.81 -26.48
C SER A 326 -50.54 -40.96 -25.25
N ALA A 327 -50.24 -39.66 -25.44
CA ALA A 327 -49.93 -38.72 -24.35
C ALA A 327 -51.00 -38.70 -23.26
N ALA A 328 -52.31 -38.75 -23.65
CA ALA A 328 -53.38 -38.78 -22.69
C ALA A 328 -53.46 -40.11 -21.90
N TYR A 329 -53.06 -41.20 -22.52
CA TYR A 329 -52.94 -42.50 -21.84
C TYR A 329 -51.76 -42.51 -20.88
N ASN A 330 -50.62 -42.09 -21.35
CA ASN A 330 -49.40 -42.02 -20.56
C ASN A 330 -49.52 -41.08 -19.35
N GLN A 331 -50.27 -39.99 -19.48
CA GLN A 331 -50.60 -39.10 -18.36
C GLN A 331 -51.39 -39.83 -17.27
N ARG A 332 -52.43 -40.60 -17.64
CA ARG A 332 -53.21 -41.39 -16.68
C ARG A 332 -52.42 -42.57 -16.10
N LEU A 333 -51.52 -43.19 -16.88
CA LEU A 333 -50.69 -44.28 -16.39
C LEU A 333 -49.63 -43.79 -15.38
N SER A 334 -48.99 -42.65 -15.68
CA SER A 334 -48.03 -42.06 -14.76
C SER A 334 -48.69 -41.62 -13.43
N GLN A 335 -49.94 -41.13 -13.50
CA GLN A 335 -50.71 -40.82 -12.29
C GLN A 335 -50.99 -42.08 -11.46
N ARG A 336 -51.48 -43.17 -12.06
CA ARG A 336 -51.73 -44.43 -11.33
C ARG A 336 -50.49 -45.00 -10.67
N ARG A 337 -49.32 -44.87 -11.35
CA ARG A 337 -48.02 -45.30 -10.79
C ARG A 337 -47.64 -44.45 -9.59
N ALA A 338 -47.74 -43.12 -9.69
CA ALA A 338 -47.45 -42.21 -8.60
C ALA A 338 -48.39 -42.43 -7.40
N ASP A 339 -49.68 -42.64 -7.67
CA ASP A 339 -50.66 -42.92 -6.61
C ASP A 339 -50.38 -44.26 -5.91
N ALA A 340 -49.96 -45.34 -6.65
CA ALA A 340 -49.55 -46.60 -6.06
C ALA A 340 -48.34 -46.47 -5.13
N VAL A 341 -47.35 -45.68 -5.53
CA VAL A 341 -46.18 -45.38 -4.69
C VAL A 341 -46.57 -44.55 -3.45
N ALA A 342 -47.42 -43.54 -3.62
CA ALA A 342 -47.90 -42.73 -2.51
C ALA A 342 -48.72 -43.54 -1.50
N ALA A 343 -49.57 -44.44 -1.98
CA ALA A 343 -50.33 -45.35 -1.11
C ALA A 343 -49.41 -46.27 -0.31
N GLU A 344 -48.36 -46.81 -0.93
CA GLU A 344 -47.39 -47.67 -0.23
C GLU A 344 -46.56 -46.87 0.79
N LEU A 345 -46.18 -45.60 0.52
CA LEU A 345 -45.53 -44.71 1.51
C LEU A 345 -46.46 -44.49 2.72
N VAL A 346 -47.74 -44.25 2.51
CA VAL A 346 -48.73 -44.11 3.59
C VAL A 346 -48.85 -45.41 4.40
N ASN A 347 -48.88 -46.57 3.74
CA ASN A 347 -48.90 -47.88 4.42
C ASN A 347 -47.65 -48.10 5.30
N ARG A 348 -46.58 -47.42 5.00
CA ARG A 348 -45.32 -47.45 5.77
C ARG A 348 -45.19 -46.34 6.80
N GLY A 349 -46.28 -45.63 7.07
CA GLY A 349 -46.38 -44.67 8.15
C GLY A 349 -46.05 -43.21 7.81
N ILE A 350 -45.87 -42.87 6.53
CA ILE A 350 -45.73 -41.48 6.08
C ILE A 350 -47.11 -40.81 6.04
N SER A 351 -47.22 -39.62 6.61
CA SER A 351 -48.48 -38.88 6.58
C SER A 351 -48.86 -38.49 5.14
N ARG A 352 -50.12 -38.65 4.77
CA ARG A 352 -50.61 -38.27 3.45
C ARG A 352 -50.42 -36.76 3.16
N SER A 353 -50.46 -35.94 4.21
CA SER A 353 -50.22 -34.47 4.10
C SER A 353 -48.81 -34.12 3.66
N ASP A 354 -47.86 -35.00 3.94
CA ASP A 354 -46.45 -34.77 3.64
C ASP A 354 -46.04 -35.21 2.24
N ILE A 355 -46.99 -35.89 1.54
CA ILE A 355 -46.78 -36.44 0.18
C ILE A 355 -47.43 -35.54 -0.86
N SER A 356 -46.65 -35.00 -1.76
CA SER A 356 -47.09 -34.28 -2.96
C SER A 356 -46.94 -35.14 -4.18
N VAL A 357 -48.06 -35.46 -4.85
CA VAL A 357 -48.08 -36.33 -6.02
C VAL A 357 -48.19 -35.50 -7.30
N SER A 358 -47.37 -35.83 -8.30
CA SER A 358 -47.37 -35.24 -9.63
C SER A 358 -47.23 -36.31 -10.68
N ALA A 359 -47.86 -36.12 -11.85
CA ALA A 359 -47.75 -37.01 -12.99
C ALA A 359 -47.35 -36.21 -14.23
N TYR A 360 -46.35 -36.69 -14.90
CA TYR A 360 -45.77 -36.02 -16.07
C TYR A 360 -45.96 -36.77 -17.38
N GLY A 361 -46.60 -37.97 -17.34
CA GLY A 361 -46.77 -38.79 -18.53
C GLY A 361 -45.43 -39.06 -19.19
N GLU A 362 -45.34 -38.80 -20.50
CA GLU A 362 -44.16 -38.95 -21.32
C GLU A 362 -43.37 -37.63 -21.50
N SER A 363 -43.81 -36.51 -20.89
CA SER A 363 -43.26 -35.17 -21.16
C SER A 363 -41.87 -34.93 -20.56
N ARG A 364 -41.49 -35.75 -19.56
CA ARG A 364 -40.18 -35.64 -18.88
C ARG A 364 -39.43 -36.97 -18.92
N PRO A 365 -38.92 -37.40 -20.08
CA PRO A 365 -38.20 -38.65 -20.21
C PRO A 365 -36.84 -38.58 -19.52
N LEU A 366 -36.42 -39.66 -18.85
CA LEU A 366 -35.06 -39.83 -18.35
C LEU A 366 -34.10 -40.10 -19.52
N VAL A 367 -34.55 -40.93 -20.43
CA VAL A 367 -33.85 -41.25 -21.69
C VAL A 367 -34.68 -40.71 -22.85
N PRO A 368 -34.16 -39.79 -23.66
CA PRO A 368 -34.84 -39.29 -24.84
C PRO A 368 -35.12 -40.44 -25.86
N THR A 369 -36.37 -40.61 -26.27
CA THR A 369 -36.78 -41.61 -27.25
C THR A 369 -37.75 -41.01 -28.26
N ALA A 370 -37.84 -41.60 -29.45
CA ALA A 370 -38.88 -41.28 -30.40
C ALA A 370 -40.26 -41.77 -29.92
N ASP A 371 -41.33 -41.23 -30.51
CA ASP A 371 -42.69 -41.67 -30.22
C ASP A 371 -42.90 -43.15 -30.59
N GLY A 372 -43.66 -43.90 -29.80
CA GLY A 372 -43.92 -45.32 -29.98
C GLY A 372 -42.83 -46.23 -29.39
N VAL A 373 -41.71 -45.72 -28.92
CA VAL A 373 -40.59 -46.50 -28.37
C VAL A 373 -40.88 -46.92 -26.93
N ARG A 374 -40.62 -48.15 -26.60
CA ARG A 374 -40.66 -48.67 -25.22
C ARG A 374 -39.32 -48.49 -24.56
N GLU A 375 -39.26 -47.67 -23.49
CA GLU A 375 -38.05 -47.41 -22.74
C GLU A 375 -38.27 -47.73 -21.24
N PRO A 376 -37.65 -48.82 -20.73
CA PRO A 376 -37.80 -49.18 -19.32
C PRO A 376 -37.44 -48.10 -18.33
N GLN A 377 -36.42 -47.30 -18.59
CA GLN A 377 -35.96 -46.27 -17.68
C GLN A 377 -36.95 -45.08 -17.59
N ASN A 378 -37.74 -44.86 -18.62
CA ASN A 378 -38.79 -43.84 -18.61
C ASN A 378 -40.05 -44.29 -17.85
N ARG A 379 -40.24 -45.59 -17.58
CA ARG A 379 -41.36 -46.17 -16.80
C ARG A 379 -41.01 -46.13 -15.31
N ARG A 380 -40.99 -44.98 -14.72
CA ARG A 380 -40.51 -44.77 -13.34
C ARG A 380 -41.42 -43.85 -12.53
N VAL A 381 -41.26 -43.95 -11.23
CA VAL A 381 -41.69 -42.93 -10.27
C VAL A 381 -40.45 -42.44 -9.50
N GLU A 382 -40.27 -41.14 -9.40
CA GLU A 382 -39.23 -40.50 -8.60
C GLU A 382 -39.82 -40.13 -7.24
N ILE A 383 -39.13 -40.49 -6.15
CA ILE A 383 -39.45 -40.06 -4.79
C ILE A 383 -38.34 -39.16 -4.35
N VAL A 384 -38.61 -37.88 -4.04
CA VAL A 384 -37.65 -36.89 -3.60
C VAL A 384 -37.97 -36.48 -2.17
N LEU A 385 -37.06 -36.69 -1.25
CA LEU A 385 -37.17 -36.28 0.15
C LEU A 385 -36.63 -34.85 0.30
N ARG A 386 -37.47 -33.94 0.79
CA ARG A 386 -37.13 -32.54 1.01
C ARG A 386 -37.28 -32.11 2.48
#